data_91d805da6aa1f738735f18a1301ae2d3
#
_entry.id   91d805da6aa1f738735f18a1301ae2d3
#
_cell.length_a   1.000
_cell.length_b   1.000
_cell.length_c   1.000
_cell.angle_alpha   90.00
_cell.angle_beta   90.00
_cell.angle_gamma   90.00
#
_symmetry.space_group_name_H-M   'P 1'
#
loop_
_entity.id
_entity.type
_entity.pdbx_description
1 polymer ?
#
loop_
_entity_poly.entity_id
_entity_poly.type
_entity_poly.pdbx_seq_one_letter_code
_entity_poly.pdbx_strand_id
1 'polypeptide(L)'
;MKKILIPVSIIAILLCASWKEDAKTVSPDRLFLADSGKSLFVTNRAGNELIKMSSDGQKAEQKVTLSSPVNAMTQDPSGNLWVVCDGNTGMMYELDGKKLSVQSKTKSGATPSDILYSPVSKSLWVTQRFNNELW
;
A
#
# COMPACT_ATOMS: atom_id res chain seq x y z
N MET A 1 9.01 -20.50 22.95
CA MET A 1 9.17 -19.11 22.46
C MET A 1 7.84 -18.39 22.66
N LYS A 2 7.78 -17.39 23.52
CA LYS A 2 6.56 -16.58 23.71
C LYS A 2 6.42 -15.63 22.51
N LYS A 3 5.42 -15.86 21.67
CA LYS A 3 5.03 -14.87 20.65
C LYS A 3 4.44 -13.66 21.39
N ILE A 4 5.18 -12.56 21.41
CA ILE A 4 4.65 -11.28 21.90
C ILE A 4 3.72 -10.76 20.80
N LEU A 5 2.41 -10.88 21.03
CA LEU A 5 1.42 -10.18 20.21
C LEU A 5 1.51 -8.71 20.60
N ILE A 6 2.18 -7.90 19.78
CA ILE A 6 2.14 -6.45 19.92
C ILE A 6 0.75 -6.00 19.44
N PRO A 7 -0.08 -5.40 20.30
CA PRO A 7 -1.39 -4.93 19.87
C PRO A 7 -1.25 -3.87 18.76
N VAL A 8 -2.13 -3.92 17.78
CA VAL A 8 -2.14 -3.03 16.60
C VAL A 8 -2.08 -1.54 16.97
N SER A 9 -2.61 -1.16 18.13
CA SER A 9 -2.53 0.20 18.68
C SER A 9 -1.10 0.65 18.99
N ILE A 10 -0.21 -0.27 19.37
CA ILE A 10 1.20 0.04 19.67
C ILE A 10 1.99 0.25 18.39
N ILE A 11 1.66 -0.47 17.31
CA ILE A 11 2.28 -0.28 15.99
C ILE A 11 1.99 1.13 15.46
N ALA A 12 0.75 1.61 15.60
CA ALA A 12 0.39 2.98 15.21
C ALA A 12 1.14 4.06 16.02
N ILE A 13 1.36 3.82 17.31
CA ILE A 13 2.10 4.75 18.20
C ILE A 13 3.60 4.73 17.88
N LEU A 14 4.18 3.56 17.58
CA LEU A 14 5.59 3.44 17.18
C LEU A 14 5.85 4.08 15.82
N LEU A 15 4.93 3.97 14.85
CA LEU A 15 4.98 4.69 13.59
C LEU A 15 5.04 6.21 13.78
N CYS A 16 4.28 6.76 14.73
CA CYS A 16 4.32 8.19 15.09
C CYS A 16 5.62 8.59 15.81
N ALA A 17 6.21 7.71 16.61
CA ALA A 17 7.40 8.01 17.42
C ALA A 17 8.72 8.00 16.62
N SER A 18 8.81 7.23 15.52
CA SER A 18 10.01 7.20 14.68
C SER A 18 10.06 8.28 13.59
N TRP A 19 8.97 9.01 13.40
CA TRP A 19 8.87 10.09 12.41
C TRP A 19 9.18 11.44 13.07
N LYS A 20 10.46 11.73 13.23
CA LYS A 20 10.96 13.05 13.63
C LYS A 20 11.14 14.00 12.44
N GLU A 21 10.31 13.92 11.42
CA GLU A 21 10.28 14.91 10.36
C GLU A 21 8.90 15.56 10.31
N ASP A 22 8.89 16.86 10.55
CA ASP A 22 7.79 17.84 10.39
C ASP A 22 6.38 17.30 10.65
N ALA A 23 5.68 17.96 11.57
CA ALA A 23 4.30 17.68 11.99
C ALA A 23 3.27 17.74 10.85
N LYS A 24 3.56 17.13 9.72
CA LYS A 24 2.59 16.81 8.69
C LYS A 24 1.72 15.70 9.23
N THR A 25 0.43 15.92 9.22
CA THR A 25 -0.61 15.02 9.69
C THR A 25 -0.36 13.61 9.17
N VAL A 26 -0.01 12.70 10.08
CA VAL A 26 0.13 11.28 9.75
C VAL A 26 -1.25 10.62 9.91
N SER A 27 -1.76 10.03 8.86
CA SER A 27 -3.04 9.33 8.85
C SER A 27 -2.84 7.94 8.23
N PRO A 28 -2.30 6.97 8.99
CA PRO A 28 -2.16 5.61 8.50
C PRO A 28 -3.56 5.02 8.26
N ASP A 29 -3.74 4.36 7.11
CA ASP A 29 -5.05 3.89 6.66
C ASP A 29 -5.03 2.39 6.33
N ARG A 30 -4.07 1.92 5.52
CA ARG A 30 -3.98 0.53 5.07
C ARG A 30 -2.65 -0.10 5.43
N LEU A 31 -2.70 -1.41 5.66
CA LEU A 31 -1.54 -2.26 5.87
C LEU A 31 -1.55 -3.38 4.85
N PHE A 32 -0.39 -3.72 4.32
CA PHE A 32 -0.22 -4.85 3.42
C PHE A 32 1.08 -5.58 3.74
N LEU A 33 0.98 -6.89 3.94
CA LEU A 33 2.13 -7.75 4.21
C LEU A 33 2.49 -8.51 2.94
N ALA A 34 3.66 -8.26 2.41
CA ALA A 34 4.18 -8.84 1.18
C ALA A 34 5.36 -9.81 1.44
N ASP A 35 5.86 -10.44 0.37
CA ASP A 35 7.03 -11.33 0.41
C ASP A 35 6.94 -12.41 1.50
N SER A 36 5.77 -13.05 1.65
CA SER A 36 5.52 -14.05 2.70
C SER A 36 5.79 -13.53 4.11
N GLY A 37 5.51 -12.28 4.35
CA GLY A 37 5.66 -11.65 5.67
C GLY A 37 6.98 -10.92 5.91
N LYS A 38 7.81 -10.76 4.89
CA LYS A 38 9.13 -10.10 5.01
C LYS A 38 9.09 -8.60 4.81
N SER A 39 8.08 -8.08 4.11
CA SER A 39 7.92 -6.64 3.83
C SER A 39 6.56 -6.16 4.28
N LEU A 40 6.53 -5.10 5.07
CA LEU A 40 5.30 -4.43 5.51
C LEU A 40 5.16 -3.09 4.78
N PHE A 41 4.02 -2.89 4.15
CA PHE A 41 3.66 -1.61 3.52
C PHE A 41 2.54 -0.93 4.30
N VAL A 42 2.70 0.38 4.48
CA VAL A 42 1.75 1.24 5.21
C VAL A 42 1.38 2.42 4.33
N THR A 43 0.10 2.73 4.23
CA THR A 43 -0.36 3.93 3.52
C THR A 43 -0.56 5.08 4.49
N ASN A 44 -0.20 6.29 4.07
CA ASN A 44 -0.52 7.53 4.75
C ASN A 44 -1.50 8.33 3.89
N ARG A 45 -2.77 8.35 4.29
CA ARG A 45 -3.85 8.98 3.53
C ARG A 45 -3.65 10.50 3.40
N ALA A 46 -3.23 11.17 4.47
CA ALA A 46 -3.05 12.61 4.49
C ALA A 46 -1.94 13.11 3.55
N GLY A 47 -0.91 12.30 3.32
CA GLY A 47 0.22 12.64 2.45
C GLY A 47 0.20 11.93 1.09
N ASN A 48 -0.81 11.12 0.77
CA ASN A 48 -0.84 10.25 -0.40
C ASN A 48 0.42 9.38 -0.51
N GLU A 49 0.93 8.92 0.63
CA GLU A 49 2.21 8.23 0.70
C GLU A 49 2.01 6.73 0.88
N LEU A 50 2.87 5.97 0.24
CA LEU A 50 3.09 4.56 0.50
C LEU A 50 4.48 4.39 1.09
N ILE A 51 4.55 3.69 2.22
CA ILE A 51 5.76 3.53 3.03
C ILE A 51 6.05 2.06 3.16
N LYS A 52 7.29 1.69 2.87
CA LYS A 52 7.83 0.36 3.18
C LYS A 52 8.48 0.40 4.54
N MET A 53 8.05 -0.49 5.40
CA MET A 53 8.60 -0.68 6.74
C MET A 53 9.45 -1.96 6.78
N SER A 54 10.38 -2.01 7.72
CA SER A 54 11.00 -3.28 8.12
C SER A 54 9.93 -4.27 8.62
N SER A 55 10.20 -5.57 8.50
CA SER A 55 9.23 -6.62 8.85
C SER A 55 8.79 -6.60 10.32
N ASP A 56 9.60 -6.03 11.20
CA ASP A 56 9.28 -5.82 12.62
C ASP A 56 8.47 -4.53 12.87
N GLY A 57 8.21 -3.72 11.81
CA GLY A 57 7.48 -2.47 11.90
C GLY A 57 8.20 -1.32 12.60
N GLN A 58 9.49 -1.47 12.91
CA GLN A 58 10.23 -0.50 13.73
C GLN A 58 10.82 0.64 12.91
N LYS A 59 11.10 0.41 11.61
CA LYS A 59 11.81 1.36 10.78
C LYS A 59 11.14 1.55 9.42
N ALA A 60 10.93 2.81 9.03
CA ALA A 60 10.60 3.15 7.65
C ALA A 60 11.87 3.02 6.79
N GLU A 61 11.81 2.17 5.76
CA GLU A 61 12.92 1.91 4.86
C GLU A 61 12.86 2.78 3.62
N GLN A 62 11.66 2.94 3.06
CA GLN A 62 11.43 3.67 1.82
C GLN A 62 10.04 4.31 1.82
N LYS A 63 9.88 5.37 1.04
CA LYS A 63 8.64 6.11 0.89
C LYS A 63 8.46 6.60 -0.54
N VAL A 64 7.23 6.55 -1.05
CA VAL A 64 6.83 7.15 -2.32
C VAL A 64 5.54 7.93 -2.15
N THR A 65 5.45 9.11 -2.79
CA THR A 65 4.23 9.92 -2.83
C THR A 65 3.54 9.67 -4.17
N LEU A 66 2.25 9.35 -4.12
CA LEU A 66 1.40 9.09 -5.27
C LEU A 66 0.47 10.28 -5.54
N SER A 67 -0.29 10.24 -6.64
CA SER A 67 -1.17 11.36 -7.02
C SER A 67 -2.38 11.53 -6.10
N SER A 68 -2.78 10.48 -5.40
CA SER A 68 -3.96 10.45 -4.53
C SER A 68 -3.84 9.32 -3.49
N PRO A 69 -4.71 9.28 -2.48
CA PRO A 69 -4.66 8.24 -1.45
C PRO A 69 -4.78 6.84 -2.02
N VAL A 70 -4.01 5.92 -1.44
CA VAL A 70 -4.06 4.49 -1.79
C VAL A 70 -5.31 3.85 -1.20
N ASN A 71 -6.10 3.16 -2.02
CA ASN A 71 -7.26 2.40 -1.58
C ASN A 71 -6.96 0.92 -1.33
N ALA A 72 -6.16 0.31 -2.19
CA ALA A 72 -5.78 -1.09 -2.04
C ALA A 72 -4.47 -1.40 -2.76
N MET A 73 -3.88 -2.54 -2.42
CA MET A 73 -2.66 -3.03 -3.05
C MET A 73 -2.57 -4.55 -3.03
N THR A 74 -1.85 -5.10 -3.99
CA THR A 74 -1.54 -6.52 -4.09
C THR A 74 -0.12 -6.71 -4.63
N GLN A 75 0.48 -7.87 -4.44
CA GLN A 75 1.80 -8.19 -4.98
C GLN A 75 1.69 -9.34 -5.99
N ASP A 76 2.41 -9.23 -7.09
CA ASP A 76 2.58 -10.31 -8.06
C ASP A 76 3.75 -11.24 -7.69
N PRO A 77 3.87 -12.42 -8.30
CA PRO A 77 4.96 -13.36 -8.04
C PRO A 77 6.35 -12.85 -8.42
N SER A 78 6.43 -11.81 -9.25
CA SER A 78 7.71 -11.16 -9.62
C SER A 78 8.20 -10.20 -8.54
N GLY A 79 7.35 -9.93 -7.53
CA GLY A 79 7.65 -9.01 -6.44
C GLY A 79 7.25 -7.56 -6.72
N ASN A 80 6.57 -7.29 -7.83
CA ASN A 80 6.01 -5.97 -8.10
C ASN A 80 4.78 -5.72 -7.22
N LEU A 81 4.67 -4.51 -6.73
CA LEU A 81 3.53 -4.06 -5.95
C LEU A 81 2.57 -3.28 -6.85
N TRP A 82 1.33 -3.75 -6.93
CA TRP A 82 0.25 -3.11 -7.67
C TRP A 82 -0.66 -2.35 -6.72
N VAL A 83 -0.84 -1.07 -6.98
CA VAL A 83 -1.50 -0.13 -6.07
C VAL A 83 -2.58 0.63 -6.81
N VAL A 84 -3.80 0.64 -6.28
CA VAL A 84 -4.88 1.49 -6.80
C VAL A 84 -5.12 2.67 -5.89
N CYS A 85 -5.23 3.85 -6.50
CA CYS A 85 -5.41 5.10 -5.80
C CYS A 85 -6.80 5.67 -6.05
N ASP A 86 -7.32 6.38 -5.04
CA ASP A 86 -8.60 7.08 -5.08
C ASP A 86 -8.61 8.19 -6.15
N GLY A 87 -9.79 8.65 -6.52
CA GLY A 87 -9.99 9.76 -7.44
C GLY A 87 -10.99 9.46 -8.56
N ASN A 88 -11.51 10.51 -9.19
CA ASN A 88 -12.54 10.40 -10.23
C ASN A 88 -12.08 9.62 -11.47
N THR A 89 -10.79 9.56 -11.71
CA THR A 89 -10.22 8.80 -12.84
C THR A 89 -9.44 7.58 -12.40
N GLY A 90 -9.39 7.27 -11.12
CA GLY A 90 -8.64 6.18 -10.52
C GLY A 90 -7.32 5.84 -11.22
N MET A 91 -6.27 5.74 -10.46
CA MET A 91 -4.96 5.41 -11.02
C MET A 91 -4.45 4.10 -10.41
N MET A 92 -3.90 3.26 -11.25
CA MET A 92 -3.16 2.07 -10.85
C MET A 92 -1.67 2.28 -11.10
N TYR A 93 -0.85 1.96 -10.12
CA TYR A 93 0.61 2.04 -10.19
C TYR A 93 1.19 0.65 -10.08
N GLU A 94 2.19 0.37 -10.90
CA GLU A 94 3.13 -0.72 -10.72
C GLU A 94 4.41 -0.16 -10.09
N LEU A 95 4.80 -0.73 -8.95
CA LEU A 95 6.01 -0.33 -8.25
C LEU A 95 6.93 -1.53 -8.05
N ASP A 96 8.23 -1.30 -8.15
CA ASP A 96 9.20 -2.28 -7.66
C ASP A 96 9.02 -2.45 -6.14
N GLY A 97 8.64 -3.64 -5.69
CA GLY A 97 8.36 -3.89 -4.27
C GLY A 97 9.59 -3.83 -3.36
N LYS A 98 10.80 -3.88 -3.93
CA LYS A 98 12.05 -3.74 -3.17
C LYS A 98 12.49 -2.28 -3.02
N LYS A 99 12.46 -1.52 -4.12
CA LYS A 99 12.93 -0.13 -4.17
C LYS A 99 11.83 0.91 -4.01
N LEU A 100 10.58 0.50 -4.03
CA LEU A 100 9.38 1.35 -4.00
C LEU A 100 9.39 2.43 -5.11
N SER A 101 10.02 2.13 -6.25
CA SER A 101 10.06 3.01 -7.41
C SER A 101 8.92 2.72 -8.37
N VAL A 102 8.25 3.76 -8.85
CA VAL A 102 7.17 3.64 -9.86
C VAL A 102 7.76 3.17 -11.19
N GLN A 103 7.28 2.05 -11.69
CA GLN A 103 7.65 1.48 -12.99
C GLN A 103 6.66 1.88 -14.07
N SER A 104 5.38 1.81 -13.77
CA SER A 104 4.32 2.21 -14.68
C SER A 104 3.12 2.80 -13.95
N LYS A 105 2.27 3.53 -14.67
CA LYS A 105 0.98 4.00 -14.19
C LYS A 105 -0.06 3.91 -15.29
N THR A 106 -1.28 3.51 -14.92
CA THR A 106 -2.40 3.36 -15.87
C THR A 106 -3.71 3.77 -15.21
N LYS A 107 -4.72 4.08 -16.01
CA LYS A 107 -6.06 4.31 -15.46
C LYS A 107 -6.67 2.99 -15.03
N SER A 108 -7.30 2.96 -13.87
CA SER A 108 -7.94 1.76 -13.30
C SER A 108 -9.47 1.84 -13.26
N GLY A 109 -10.06 2.79 -14.01
CA GLY A 109 -11.49 3.09 -13.92
C GLY A 109 -11.81 4.09 -12.79
N ALA A 110 -13.08 4.49 -12.67
CA ALA A 110 -13.51 5.45 -11.66
C ALA A 110 -13.61 4.79 -10.27
N THR A 111 -13.03 5.43 -9.27
CA THR A 111 -13.16 5.05 -7.84
C THR A 111 -12.81 3.58 -7.54
N PRO A 112 -11.60 3.11 -7.88
CA PRO A 112 -11.20 1.74 -7.58
C PRO A 112 -11.19 1.52 -6.05
N SER A 113 -11.75 0.40 -5.58
CA SER A 113 -11.89 0.12 -4.17
C SER A 113 -11.00 -1.01 -3.67
N ASP A 114 -10.72 -1.99 -4.53
CA ASP A 114 -9.85 -3.11 -4.18
C ASP A 114 -9.12 -3.63 -5.42
N ILE A 115 -8.00 -4.34 -5.21
CA ILE A 115 -7.19 -4.95 -6.24
C ILE A 115 -6.66 -6.30 -5.77
N LEU A 116 -6.72 -7.29 -6.66
CA LEU A 116 -6.21 -8.64 -6.42
C LEU A 116 -5.43 -9.14 -7.64
N TYR A 117 -4.24 -9.69 -7.40
CA TYR A 117 -3.54 -10.48 -8.40
C TYR A 117 -3.99 -11.94 -8.36
N SER A 118 -4.42 -12.48 -9.50
CA SER A 118 -4.76 -13.90 -9.65
C SER A 118 -3.56 -14.65 -10.24
N PRO A 119 -2.92 -15.58 -9.50
CA PRO A 119 -1.79 -16.34 -10.01
C PRO A 119 -2.21 -17.37 -11.07
N VAL A 120 -3.48 -17.78 -11.10
CA VAL A 120 -4.03 -18.75 -12.05
C VAL A 120 -4.21 -18.10 -13.42
N SER A 121 -4.91 -16.96 -13.49
CA SER A 121 -5.17 -16.25 -14.74
C SER A 121 -4.04 -15.28 -15.12
N LYS A 122 -3.06 -15.05 -14.22
CA LYS A 122 -2.00 -14.06 -14.35
C LYS A 122 -2.54 -12.66 -14.65
N SER A 123 -3.63 -12.31 -14.00
CA SER A 123 -4.38 -11.07 -14.21
C SER A 123 -4.57 -10.30 -12.93
N LEU A 124 -4.72 -9.00 -13.06
CA LEU A 124 -5.17 -8.12 -11.99
C LEU A 124 -6.69 -7.95 -12.10
N TRP A 125 -7.36 -8.03 -10.96
CA TRP A 125 -8.78 -7.77 -10.83
C TRP A 125 -8.97 -6.53 -9.96
N VAL A 126 -9.72 -5.56 -10.47
CA VAL A 126 -9.97 -4.29 -9.77
C VAL A 126 -11.47 -4.07 -9.63
N THR A 127 -11.94 -3.90 -8.40
CA THR A 127 -13.34 -3.55 -8.14
C THR A 127 -13.56 -2.04 -8.17
N GLN A 128 -14.68 -1.61 -8.72
CA GLN A 128 -15.10 -0.20 -8.82
C GLN A 128 -16.26 0.07 -7.87
N ARG A 129 -16.15 1.11 -7.02
CA ARG A 129 -17.11 1.33 -5.93
C ARG A 129 -18.50 1.75 -6.39
N PHE A 130 -18.61 2.55 -7.45
CA PHE A 130 -19.89 3.15 -7.85
C PHE A 130 -20.43 2.68 -9.20
N ASN A 131 -19.66 1.96 -9.99
CA ASN A 131 -20.05 1.55 -11.33
C ASN A 131 -20.50 0.09 -11.40
N ASN A 132 -20.46 -0.66 -10.28
CA ASN A 132 -20.73 -2.12 -10.24
C ASN A 132 -19.92 -2.89 -11.28
N GLU A 133 -18.70 -2.46 -11.56
CA GLU A 133 -17.80 -3.04 -12.55
C GLU A 133 -16.64 -3.77 -11.89
N LEU A 134 -16.21 -4.83 -12.55
CA LEU A 134 -14.96 -5.55 -12.29
C LEU A 134 -14.08 -5.43 -13.53
N TRP A 135 -12.85 -5.01 -13.36
CA TRP A 135 -11.86 -4.79 -14.41
C TRP A 135 -10.69 -5.76 -14.26
#